data_df8393305f9821a239a94adcbf8a7b75
#
_entry.id   df8393305f9821a239a94adcbf8a7b75
#
_cell.length_a   1.000
_cell.length_b   1.000
_cell.length_c   1.000
_cell.angle_alpha   90.00
_cell.angle_beta   90.00
_cell.angle_gamma   90.00
#
_symmetry.space_group_name_H-M   'P 1'
#
loop_
_entity.id
_entity.type
_entity.pdbx_description
1 polymer ?
#
loop_
_entity_poly.entity_id
_entity_poly.type
_entity_poly.pdbx_seq_one_letter_code
_entity_poly.pdbx_strand_id
1 'polypeptide(L)'
;MKHDWKPGTMIYPLPAVMVSCGNEPSEYNIITVAWVGTICTNPAMCYISVRQERFSYPILKKNMEFVINLTNRELAYATDWCGVNSGKDHHKFEEMKLTPGKATVVNAPTIDESPLCIECRVKEVIALGSHDMFIADVVNVQADDRYLDPQTGAFDMQKADLLAYSHGKYYGLGEFVGKFGWSVKKKK
;
A
#
# COMPACT_ATOMS: atom_id res chain seq x y z
N MET A 1 -1.65 -33.01 12.79
CA MET A 1 -0.66 -33.56 11.83
C MET A 1 -0.39 -32.48 10.78
N LYS A 2 0.89 -32.26 10.35
CA LYS A 2 1.24 -31.35 9.25
C LYS A 2 1.57 -32.18 8.02
N HIS A 3 1.32 -31.63 6.85
CA HIS A 3 1.64 -32.23 5.57
C HIS A 3 2.57 -31.30 4.79
N ASP A 4 3.50 -31.87 4.06
CA ASP A 4 4.42 -31.08 3.23
C ASP A 4 3.70 -30.57 1.97
N TRP A 5 3.93 -29.28 1.68
CA TRP A 5 3.45 -28.63 0.46
C TRP A 5 4.62 -28.23 -0.43
N LYS A 6 4.34 -28.03 -1.70
CA LYS A 6 5.34 -27.44 -2.60
C LYS A 6 5.68 -26.01 -2.13
N PRO A 7 6.94 -25.58 -2.28
CA PRO A 7 7.33 -24.21 -2.01
C PRO A 7 6.43 -23.21 -2.74
N GLY A 8 5.97 -22.18 -2.04
CA GLY A 8 5.07 -21.17 -2.58
C GLY A 8 5.00 -19.92 -1.67
N THR A 9 4.38 -18.88 -2.18
CA THR A 9 4.20 -17.60 -1.48
C THR A 9 3.03 -17.71 -0.50
N MET A 10 3.32 -18.09 0.74
CA MET A 10 2.32 -18.43 1.75
C MET A 10 2.30 -17.49 2.98
N ILE A 11 2.98 -16.35 2.90
CA ILE A 11 2.93 -15.34 3.97
C ILE A 11 1.65 -14.55 3.81
N TYR A 12 0.65 -14.87 4.61
CA TYR A 12 -0.67 -14.22 4.61
C TYR A 12 -1.17 -14.02 6.06
N PRO A 13 -2.06 -13.04 6.33
CA PRO A 13 -2.56 -12.05 5.38
C PRO A 13 -1.52 -10.97 5.06
N LEU A 14 -1.68 -10.32 3.89
CA LEU A 14 -0.91 -9.17 3.46
C LEU A 14 -1.81 -7.94 3.38
N PRO A 15 -1.31 -6.71 3.49
CA PRO A 15 -2.09 -5.55 3.09
C PRO A 15 -2.32 -5.60 1.57
N ALA A 16 -3.48 -5.14 1.13
CA ALA A 16 -3.69 -4.77 -0.26
C ALA A 16 -3.65 -3.25 -0.34
N VAL A 17 -2.77 -2.68 -1.15
CA VAL A 17 -2.63 -1.21 -1.24
C VAL A 17 -2.71 -0.76 -2.68
N MET A 18 -3.17 0.47 -2.90
CA MET A 18 -3.05 1.14 -4.18
C MET A 18 -1.77 1.98 -4.19
N VAL A 19 -0.87 1.69 -5.12
CA VAL A 19 0.36 2.46 -5.32
C VAL A 19 0.12 3.41 -6.48
N SER A 20 0.17 4.72 -6.22
CA SER A 20 0.12 5.75 -7.24
C SER A 20 1.52 6.19 -7.64
N CYS A 21 1.68 6.50 -8.91
CA CYS A 21 2.94 6.91 -9.55
C CYS A 21 2.68 7.85 -10.72
N GLY A 22 3.75 8.48 -11.23
CA GLY A 22 3.71 9.51 -12.24
C GLY A 22 3.98 10.89 -11.63
N ASN A 23 4.75 11.74 -12.30
CA ASN A 23 5.13 13.07 -11.81
C ASN A 23 4.25 14.18 -12.40
N GLU A 24 3.53 13.87 -13.47
CA GLU A 24 2.64 14.78 -14.18
C GLU A 24 1.27 14.15 -14.37
N PRO A 25 0.18 14.91 -14.42
CA PRO A 25 -1.18 14.36 -14.56
C PRO A 25 -1.35 13.39 -15.75
N SER A 26 -0.63 13.60 -16.83
CA SER A 26 -0.64 12.71 -18.01
C SER A 26 0.04 11.34 -17.77
N GLU A 27 0.88 11.23 -16.73
CA GLU A 27 1.56 9.99 -16.33
C GLU A 27 0.91 9.31 -15.14
N TYR A 28 -0.08 9.95 -14.48
CA TYR A 28 -0.68 9.40 -13.26
C TYR A 28 -1.29 8.03 -13.49
N ASN A 29 -0.84 7.08 -12.70
CA ASN A 29 -1.36 5.72 -12.74
C ASN A 29 -1.44 5.10 -11.34
N ILE A 30 -2.27 4.08 -11.21
CA ILE A 30 -2.46 3.31 -10.00
C ILE A 30 -2.18 1.83 -10.30
N ILE A 31 -1.47 1.16 -9.40
CA ILE A 31 -1.33 -0.29 -9.39
C ILE A 31 -1.65 -0.84 -8.00
N THR A 32 -2.42 -1.91 -7.94
CA THR A 32 -2.66 -2.62 -6.68
C THR A 32 -1.53 -3.59 -6.41
N VAL A 33 -0.98 -3.51 -5.20
CA VAL A 33 0.16 -4.30 -4.74
C VAL A 33 -0.18 -4.96 -3.42
N ALA A 34 0.10 -6.26 -3.31
CA ALA A 34 0.08 -7.02 -2.07
C ALA A 34 1.49 -7.45 -1.62
N TRP A 35 2.47 -7.43 -2.52
CA TRP A 35 3.89 -7.64 -2.19
C TRP A 35 4.49 -6.31 -1.72
N VAL A 36 4.13 -5.90 -0.50
CA VAL A 36 4.48 -4.62 0.13
C VAL A 36 4.70 -4.82 1.62
N GLY A 37 5.61 -4.06 2.23
CA GLY A 37 5.84 -4.14 3.67
C GLY A 37 6.86 -3.14 4.18
N THR A 38 6.88 -2.99 5.50
CA THR A 38 7.89 -2.24 6.25
C THR A 38 9.15 -3.09 6.41
N ILE A 39 10.33 -2.52 6.19
CA ILE A 39 11.62 -3.22 6.31
C ILE A 39 12.57 -2.62 7.34
N CYS A 40 12.43 -1.35 7.68
CA CYS A 40 13.26 -0.68 8.68
C CYS A 40 12.44 0.39 9.42
N THR A 41 12.72 0.56 10.71
CA THR A 41 12.06 1.55 11.55
C THR A 41 12.85 2.86 11.63
N ASN A 42 14.17 2.79 11.65
CA ASN A 42 15.05 3.95 11.72
C ASN A 42 16.30 3.71 10.87
N PRO A 43 16.39 4.34 9.67
CA PRO A 43 15.36 5.20 9.07
C PRO A 43 14.08 4.42 8.72
N ALA A 44 12.95 5.13 8.60
CA ALA A 44 11.69 4.52 8.19
C ALA A 44 11.78 4.10 6.72
N MET A 45 11.62 2.79 6.44
CA MET A 45 11.75 2.24 5.09
C MET A 45 10.67 1.18 4.81
N CYS A 46 10.27 1.12 3.55
CA CYS A 46 9.34 0.12 3.05
C CYS A 46 9.81 -0.44 1.71
N TYR A 47 9.08 -1.42 1.19
CA TYR A 47 9.27 -1.93 -0.16
C TYR A 47 7.94 -2.17 -0.83
N ILE A 48 7.97 -2.15 -2.17
CA ILE A 48 6.96 -2.75 -3.05
C ILE A 48 7.66 -3.67 -4.04
N SER A 49 7.07 -4.81 -4.41
CA SER A 49 7.58 -5.65 -5.49
C SER A 49 6.62 -5.62 -6.67
N VAL A 50 7.13 -5.24 -7.83
CA VAL A 50 6.33 -5.01 -9.04
C VAL A 50 6.90 -5.83 -10.18
N ARG A 51 6.02 -6.48 -10.95
CA ARG A 51 6.40 -7.22 -12.15
C ARG A 51 6.78 -6.25 -13.28
N GLN A 52 7.82 -6.61 -14.03
CA GLN A 52 8.37 -5.75 -15.09
C GLN A 52 7.39 -5.47 -16.23
N GLU A 53 6.44 -6.39 -16.49
CA GLU A 53 5.41 -6.23 -17.52
C GLU A 53 4.25 -5.28 -17.12
N ARG A 54 4.19 -4.82 -15.85
CA ARG A 54 3.14 -3.89 -15.41
C ARG A 54 3.37 -2.49 -15.96
N PHE A 55 2.31 -1.85 -16.41
CA PHE A 55 2.36 -0.50 -16.97
C PHE A 55 3.00 0.54 -16.02
N SER A 56 2.78 0.39 -14.71
CA SER A 56 3.42 1.26 -13.69
C SER A 56 4.93 1.06 -13.58
N TYR A 57 5.48 -0.09 -14.01
CA TYR A 57 6.89 -0.42 -13.79
C TYR A 57 7.86 0.60 -14.41
N PRO A 58 7.77 0.95 -15.71
CA PRO A 58 8.66 1.96 -16.30
C PRO A 58 8.49 3.35 -15.67
N ILE A 59 7.28 3.70 -15.21
CA ILE A 59 7.02 4.96 -14.53
C ILE A 59 7.76 5.00 -13.19
N LEU A 60 7.66 3.94 -12.40
CA LEU A 60 8.37 3.79 -11.11
C LEU A 60 9.89 3.81 -11.30
N LYS A 61 10.41 3.13 -12.32
CA LYS A 61 11.85 3.11 -12.64
C LYS A 61 12.38 4.47 -13.09
N LYS A 62 11.58 5.23 -13.85
CA LYS A 62 11.93 6.57 -14.32
C LYS A 62 11.95 7.60 -13.18
N ASN A 63 10.87 7.60 -12.38
CA ASN A 63 10.62 8.68 -11.43
C ASN A 63 11.25 8.41 -10.05
N MET A 64 11.52 7.16 -9.69
CA MET A 64 12.11 6.73 -8.43
C MET A 64 11.36 7.25 -7.20
N GLU A 65 10.05 7.44 -7.33
CA GLU A 65 9.15 7.84 -6.25
C GLU A 65 7.74 7.31 -6.49
N PHE A 66 6.99 7.13 -5.42
CA PHE A 66 5.60 6.67 -5.45
C PHE A 66 4.90 6.99 -4.12
N VAL A 67 3.58 6.82 -4.10
CA VAL A 67 2.79 6.89 -2.87
C VAL A 67 2.10 5.55 -2.64
N ILE A 68 2.23 4.99 -1.43
CA ILE A 68 1.43 3.86 -0.98
C ILE A 68 0.17 4.42 -0.33
N ASN A 69 -0.99 4.15 -0.92
CA ASN A 69 -2.28 4.55 -0.39
C ASN A 69 -2.93 3.32 0.26
N LEU A 70 -3.10 3.35 1.58
CA LEU A 70 -3.79 2.27 2.29
C LEU A 70 -5.24 2.21 1.84
N THR A 71 -5.75 1.00 1.73
CA THR A 71 -7.11 0.76 1.25
C THR A 71 -7.99 0.22 2.37
N ASN A 72 -9.24 0.58 2.33
CA ASN A 72 -10.27 0.16 3.27
C ASN A 72 -11.42 -0.55 2.55
N ARG A 73 -12.45 -0.94 3.28
CA ARG A 73 -13.62 -1.62 2.71
C ARG A 73 -14.31 -0.81 1.62
N GLU A 74 -14.38 0.50 1.73
CA GLU A 74 -15.02 1.38 0.74
C GLU A 74 -14.25 1.36 -0.58
N LEU A 75 -12.93 1.28 -0.51
CA LEU A 75 -12.03 1.22 -1.66
C LEU A 75 -11.83 -0.20 -2.24
N ALA A 76 -12.46 -1.24 -1.67
CA ALA A 76 -12.22 -2.63 -2.06
C ALA A 76 -12.43 -2.88 -3.55
N TYR A 77 -13.51 -2.34 -4.14
CA TYR A 77 -13.78 -2.48 -5.57
C TYR A 77 -12.71 -1.81 -6.43
N ALA A 78 -12.35 -0.56 -6.11
CA ALA A 78 -11.32 0.17 -6.84
C ALA A 78 -9.94 -0.51 -6.69
N THR A 79 -9.65 -1.07 -5.50
CA THR A 79 -8.42 -1.82 -5.22
C THR A 79 -8.30 -3.03 -6.15
N ASP A 80 -9.35 -3.85 -6.25
CA ASP A 80 -9.37 -5.01 -7.16
C ASP A 80 -9.26 -4.57 -8.62
N TRP A 81 -10.11 -3.63 -9.03
CA TRP A 81 -10.18 -3.16 -10.39
C TRP A 81 -8.84 -2.58 -10.88
N CYS A 82 -8.17 -1.76 -10.08
CA CYS A 82 -6.86 -1.19 -10.39
C CYS A 82 -5.74 -2.24 -10.48
N GLY A 83 -5.90 -3.38 -9.80
CA GLY A 83 -4.97 -4.51 -9.87
C GLY A 83 -5.11 -5.36 -11.13
N VAL A 84 -6.31 -5.47 -11.66
CA VAL A 84 -6.65 -6.31 -12.83
C VAL A 84 -6.46 -5.55 -14.15
N ASN A 85 -6.92 -4.29 -14.21
CA ASN A 85 -6.87 -3.49 -15.43
C ASN A 85 -5.53 -2.78 -15.61
N SER A 86 -5.09 -2.62 -16.86
CA SER A 86 -3.82 -1.97 -17.20
C SER A 86 -4.01 -0.47 -17.43
N GLY A 87 -3.10 0.36 -16.90
CA GLY A 87 -3.05 1.79 -17.20
C GLY A 87 -2.70 2.11 -18.66
N LYS A 88 -2.33 1.10 -19.46
CA LYS A 88 -2.18 1.25 -20.90
C LYS A 88 -3.50 1.54 -21.61
N ASP A 89 -4.58 0.94 -21.09
CA ASP A 89 -5.89 0.93 -21.73
C ASP A 89 -6.95 1.69 -20.92
N HIS A 90 -6.61 2.11 -19.69
CA HIS A 90 -7.55 2.67 -18.71
C HIS A 90 -7.00 3.87 -17.95
N HIS A 91 -7.81 4.93 -17.83
CA HIS A 91 -7.56 6.09 -16.95
C HIS A 91 -8.11 5.82 -15.56
N LYS A 92 -7.30 5.17 -14.70
CA LYS A 92 -7.76 4.56 -13.45
C LYS A 92 -8.32 5.53 -12.43
N PHE A 93 -7.77 6.73 -12.31
CA PHE A 93 -8.33 7.77 -11.45
C PHE A 93 -9.75 8.15 -11.87
N GLU A 94 -9.97 8.38 -13.16
CA GLU A 94 -11.27 8.79 -13.71
C GLU A 94 -12.29 7.66 -13.62
N GLU A 95 -11.94 6.45 -14.11
CA GLU A 95 -12.87 5.32 -14.19
C GLU A 95 -13.29 4.82 -12.80
N MET A 96 -12.41 4.90 -11.80
CA MET A 96 -12.72 4.53 -10.42
C MET A 96 -13.21 5.71 -9.59
N LYS A 97 -13.33 6.90 -10.17
CA LYS A 97 -13.76 8.14 -9.50
C LYS A 97 -12.89 8.44 -8.28
N LEU A 98 -11.58 8.20 -8.41
CA LEU A 98 -10.59 8.52 -7.39
C LEU A 98 -10.01 9.91 -7.69
N THR A 99 -9.77 10.67 -6.64
CA THR A 99 -9.23 12.03 -6.73
C THR A 99 -7.71 12.00 -6.55
N PRO A 100 -6.92 12.41 -7.58
CA PRO A 100 -5.50 12.56 -7.41
C PRO A 100 -5.21 13.76 -6.51
N GLY A 101 -4.80 13.50 -5.29
CA GLY A 101 -4.42 14.52 -4.30
C GLY A 101 -2.96 14.93 -4.45
N LYS A 102 -2.61 16.03 -3.79
CA LYS A 102 -1.24 16.57 -3.78
C LYS A 102 -0.42 15.94 -2.66
N ALA A 103 0.63 15.23 -3.02
CA ALA A 103 1.67 14.83 -2.06
C ALA A 103 2.48 16.06 -1.58
N THR A 104 3.09 15.95 -0.40
CA THR A 104 3.86 17.04 0.22
C THR A 104 5.32 17.05 -0.23
N VAL A 105 5.93 15.88 -0.40
CA VAL A 105 7.38 15.72 -0.61
C VAL A 105 7.72 15.10 -1.95
N VAL A 106 6.87 14.23 -2.49
CA VAL A 106 7.06 13.59 -3.80
C VAL A 106 6.11 14.20 -4.85
N ASN A 107 6.37 13.95 -6.15
CA ASN A 107 5.49 14.43 -7.23
C ASN A 107 4.36 13.44 -7.55
N ALA A 108 4.55 12.17 -7.22
CA ALA A 108 3.51 11.16 -7.40
C ALA A 108 2.24 11.53 -6.59
N PRO A 109 1.02 11.41 -7.17
CA PRO A 109 -0.19 11.86 -6.50
C PRO A 109 -0.56 10.95 -5.33
N THR A 110 -1.22 11.49 -4.30
CA THR A 110 -1.99 10.72 -3.34
C THR A 110 -3.32 10.29 -3.95
N ILE A 111 -4.07 9.43 -3.25
CA ILE A 111 -5.47 9.14 -3.51
C ILE A 111 -6.25 9.72 -2.34
N ASP A 112 -7.03 10.79 -2.56
CA ASP A 112 -7.70 11.54 -1.49
C ASP A 112 -8.70 10.69 -0.69
N GLU A 113 -9.28 9.66 -1.31
CA GLU A 113 -10.19 8.72 -0.65
C GLU A 113 -9.47 7.73 0.28
N SER A 114 -8.14 7.64 0.20
CA SER A 114 -7.35 6.75 1.06
C SER A 114 -7.28 7.26 2.49
N PRO A 115 -7.47 6.39 3.51
CA PRO A 115 -7.37 6.80 4.90
C PRO A 115 -5.95 7.22 5.32
N LEU A 116 -4.91 6.76 4.60
CA LEU A 116 -3.52 7.07 4.89
C LEU A 116 -2.65 6.88 3.65
N CYS A 117 -1.88 7.91 3.31
CA CYS A 117 -0.98 7.94 2.18
C CYS A 117 0.48 8.04 2.67
N ILE A 118 1.35 7.16 2.17
CA ILE A 118 2.76 7.06 2.56
C ILE A 118 3.60 7.45 1.35
N GLU A 119 4.26 8.59 1.42
CA GLU A 119 5.12 9.12 0.37
C GLU A 119 6.49 8.46 0.43
N CYS A 120 6.93 7.92 -0.68
CA CYS A 120 8.12 7.07 -0.76
C CYS A 120 9.08 7.54 -1.84
N ARG A 121 10.37 7.58 -1.50
CA ARG A 121 11.46 7.82 -2.45
C ARG A 121 12.30 6.56 -2.58
N VAL A 122 12.39 6.03 -3.79
CA VAL A 122 13.12 4.79 -4.06
C VAL A 122 14.62 5.01 -3.85
N LYS A 123 15.22 4.13 -3.08
CA LYS A 123 16.65 4.10 -2.78
C LYS A 123 17.40 3.05 -3.60
N GLU A 124 16.76 1.90 -3.80
CA GLU A 124 17.36 0.76 -4.49
C GLU A 124 16.28 -0.06 -5.19
N VAL A 125 16.65 -0.67 -6.31
CA VAL A 125 15.78 -1.63 -7.01
C VAL A 125 16.53 -2.93 -7.19
N ILE A 126 16.01 -4.00 -6.61
CA ILE A 126 16.61 -5.34 -6.61
C ILE A 126 15.81 -6.25 -7.54
N ALA A 127 16.48 -6.82 -8.54
CA ALA A 127 15.90 -7.80 -9.44
C ALA A 127 15.79 -9.18 -8.75
N LEU A 128 14.57 -9.72 -8.65
CA LEU A 128 14.28 -10.98 -7.95
C LEU A 128 13.70 -12.07 -8.88
N GLY A 129 13.75 -11.87 -10.17
CA GLY A 129 13.18 -12.79 -11.17
C GLY A 129 11.86 -12.25 -11.71
N SER A 130 10.69 -12.77 -11.30
CA SER A 130 9.39 -12.31 -11.81
C SER A 130 8.98 -10.90 -11.33
N HIS A 131 9.62 -10.40 -10.29
CA HIS A 131 9.38 -9.08 -9.70
C HIS A 131 10.71 -8.39 -9.44
N ASP A 132 10.72 -7.08 -9.57
CA ASP A 132 11.76 -6.24 -9.00
C ASP A 132 11.23 -5.62 -7.70
N MET A 133 12.06 -5.63 -6.65
CA MET A 133 11.75 -5.02 -5.37
C MET A 133 12.29 -3.59 -5.30
N PHE A 134 11.39 -2.63 -5.16
CA PHE A 134 11.70 -1.22 -4.98
C PHE A 134 11.78 -0.95 -3.48
N ILE A 135 13.00 -0.81 -2.95
CA ILE A 135 13.27 -0.40 -1.58
C ILE A 135 13.22 1.12 -1.52
N ALA A 136 12.45 1.67 -0.58
CA ALA A 136 12.22 3.11 -0.51
C ALA A 136 12.30 3.63 0.93
N ASP A 137 12.81 4.87 1.06
CA ASP A 137 12.68 5.66 2.27
C ASP A 137 11.25 6.21 2.35
N VAL A 138 10.62 6.12 3.52
CA VAL A 138 9.35 6.80 3.82
C VAL A 138 9.70 8.25 4.15
N VAL A 139 9.31 9.18 3.26
CA VAL A 139 9.69 10.60 3.38
C VAL A 139 8.58 11.47 3.94
N ASN A 140 7.34 11.02 3.90
CA ASN A 140 6.19 11.66 4.55
C ASN A 140 5.02 10.68 4.70
N VAL A 141 4.11 11.00 5.61
CA VAL A 141 2.83 10.28 5.80
C VAL A 141 1.71 11.29 5.96
N GLN A 142 0.68 11.18 5.14
CA GLN A 142 -0.55 11.96 5.27
C GLN A 142 -1.66 11.04 5.79
N ALA A 143 -2.35 11.46 6.82
CA ALA A 143 -3.50 10.75 7.39
C ALA A 143 -4.75 11.61 7.27
N ASP A 144 -5.85 11.01 6.90
CA ASP A 144 -7.15 11.66 6.84
C ASP A 144 -7.67 11.92 8.27
N ASP A 145 -8.05 13.16 8.56
CA ASP A 145 -8.53 13.61 9.86
C ASP A 145 -9.72 12.80 10.38
N ARG A 146 -10.52 12.23 9.49
CA ARG A 146 -11.64 11.33 9.85
C ARG A 146 -11.21 10.14 10.69
N TYR A 147 -9.97 9.71 10.56
CA TYR A 147 -9.42 8.53 11.22
C TYR A 147 -8.43 8.87 12.33
N LEU A 148 -8.29 10.15 12.67
CA LEU A 148 -7.47 10.57 13.81
C LEU A 148 -8.30 10.67 15.09
N ASP A 149 -7.71 10.24 16.20
CA ASP A 149 -8.26 10.51 17.52
C ASP A 149 -8.09 12.01 17.82
N PRO A 150 -9.18 12.74 18.09
CA PRO A 150 -9.13 14.21 18.23
C PRO A 150 -8.37 14.69 19.47
N GLN A 151 -8.12 13.82 20.46
CA GLN A 151 -7.43 14.17 21.68
C GLN A 151 -5.93 13.85 21.63
N THR A 152 -5.58 12.76 20.97
CA THR A 152 -4.19 12.25 20.95
C THR A 152 -3.51 12.43 19.61
N GLY A 153 -4.25 12.66 18.53
CA GLY A 153 -3.76 12.66 17.15
C GLY A 153 -3.38 11.28 16.63
N ALA A 154 -3.67 10.21 17.38
CA ALA A 154 -3.34 8.84 16.96
C ALA A 154 -4.26 8.37 15.83
N PHE A 155 -3.68 7.69 14.84
CA PHE A 155 -4.45 7.08 13.76
C PHE A 155 -5.22 5.84 14.27
N ASP A 156 -6.52 5.82 14.03
CA ASP A 156 -7.40 4.71 14.41
C ASP A 156 -7.52 3.68 13.27
N MET A 157 -6.66 2.67 13.33
CA MET A 157 -6.65 1.56 12.37
C MET A 157 -7.96 0.78 12.32
N GLN A 158 -8.70 0.69 13.42
CA GLN A 158 -9.95 -0.03 13.50
C GLN A 158 -11.07 0.74 12.80
N LYS A 159 -11.13 2.05 13.02
CA LYS A 159 -12.07 2.93 12.33
C LYS A 159 -11.78 3.02 10.83
N ALA A 160 -10.53 2.95 10.44
CA ALA A 160 -10.13 2.96 9.03
C ALA A 160 -10.58 1.70 8.26
N ASP A 161 -10.90 0.59 8.93
CA ASP A 161 -11.39 -0.68 8.36
C ASP A 161 -10.56 -1.17 7.16
N LEU A 162 -9.23 -1.25 7.38
CA LEU A 162 -8.26 -1.55 6.34
C LEU A 162 -8.45 -2.95 5.75
N LEU A 163 -8.08 -3.10 4.49
CA LEU A 163 -8.13 -4.38 3.77
C LEU A 163 -6.91 -5.25 4.03
N ALA A 164 -7.15 -6.54 4.19
CA ALA A 164 -6.16 -7.59 4.11
C ALA A 164 -6.42 -8.48 2.89
N TYR A 165 -5.34 -8.95 2.27
CA TYR A 165 -5.38 -9.85 1.12
C TYR A 165 -4.87 -11.24 1.51
N SER A 166 -5.59 -12.28 1.12
CA SER A 166 -5.18 -13.67 1.31
C SER A 166 -5.73 -14.56 0.19
N HIS A 167 -4.84 -15.22 -0.55
CA HIS A 167 -5.20 -16.21 -1.58
C HIS A 167 -6.29 -15.73 -2.58
N GLY A 168 -6.11 -14.55 -3.16
CA GLY A 168 -7.05 -14.01 -4.15
C GLY A 168 -8.36 -13.49 -3.55
N LYS A 169 -8.42 -13.25 -2.24
CA LYS A 169 -9.59 -12.72 -1.53
C LYS A 169 -9.21 -11.53 -0.68
N TYR A 170 -10.14 -10.60 -0.55
CA TYR A 170 -10.02 -9.45 0.33
C TYR A 170 -10.82 -9.67 1.62
N TYR A 171 -10.28 -9.23 2.73
CA TYR A 171 -10.88 -9.31 4.06
C TYR A 171 -10.74 -7.97 4.77
N GLY A 172 -11.69 -7.61 5.61
CA GLY A 172 -11.51 -6.57 6.63
C GLY A 172 -10.67 -7.11 7.80
N LEU A 173 -10.16 -6.22 8.63
CA LEU A 173 -9.56 -6.61 9.90
C LEU A 173 -10.66 -7.16 10.83
N GLY A 174 -10.33 -8.23 11.52
CA GLY A 174 -11.24 -8.86 12.48
C GLY A 174 -11.28 -8.15 13.84
N GLU A 175 -11.78 -8.87 14.85
CA GLU A 175 -11.85 -8.37 16.22
C GLU A 175 -10.47 -8.06 16.81
N PHE A 176 -10.42 -7.04 17.66
CA PHE A 176 -9.22 -6.69 18.40
C PHE A 176 -8.83 -7.80 19.38
N VAL A 177 -7.63 -8.35 19.25
CA VAL A 177 -7.15 -9.48 20.07
C VAL A 177 -6.37 -9.01 21.29
N GLY A 178 -5.55 -7.98 21.17
CA GLY A 178 -4.72 -7.50 22.28
C GLY A 178 -3.68 -6.46 21.87
N LYS A 179 -3.19 -5.68 22.84
CA LYS A 179 -2.14 -4.68 22.62
C LYS A 179 -0.76 -5.31 22.65
N PHE A 180 0.17 -4.80 21.87
CA PHE A 180 1.58 -5.23 21.94
C PHE A 180 2.08 -5.18 23.40
N GLY A 181 2.75 -6.25 23.84
CA GLY A 181 3.26 -6.39 25.21
C GLY A 181 2.22 -6.83 26.26
N TRP A 182 0.95 -7.09 25.88
CA TRP A 182 -0.09 -7.52 26.82
C TRP A 182 0.22 -8.85 27.51
N SER A 183 0.97 -9.73 26.84
CA SER A 183 1.34 -11.06 27.36
C SER A 183 2.34 -11.02 28.53
N VAL A 184 3.09 -9.93 28.66
CA VAL A 184 4.12 -9.76 29.71
C VAL A 184 3.70 -8.80 30.83
N LYS A 185 2.47 -8.29 30.81
CA LYS A 185 1.95 -7.47 31.91
C LYS A 185 1.83 -8.33 33.16
N LYS A 186 2.51 -7.96 34.24
CA LYS A 186 2.29 -8.57 35.55
C LYS A 186 0.81 -8.48 35.91
N LYS A 187 0.17 -9.61 36.19
CA LYS A 187 -1.15 -9.59 36.83
C LYS A 187 -0.99 -8.82 38.17
N LYS A 188 -1.69 -7.72 38.33
CA LYS A 188 -1.86 -7.04 39.62
C LYS A 188 -2.72 -7.89 40.51
#